data_d7021d8e21b1342aad06a3d12658b34f
#
_entry.id   d7021d8e21b1342aad06a3d12658b34f
#
_cell.length_a   1.000
_cell.length_b   1.000
_cell.length_c   1.000
_cell.angle_alpha   90.00
_cell.angle_beta   90.00
_cell.angle_gamma   90.00
#
_symmetry.space_group_name_H-M   'P 1'
#
loop_
_entity.id
_entity.type
_entity.pdbx_description
1 polymer ?
#
loop_
_entity_poly.entity_id
_entity_poly.type
_entity_poly.pdbx_seq_one_letter_code
_entity_poly.pdbx_strand_id
1 'polypeptide(L)' 'MTEPDQPPVEIPWSALSDGALRGVVEAFVLREGTDYGEVEASFATKVQQVLRQLERGEAGIVFDPNSETVDIVLKRRL' A
#
# COMPACT_ATOMS: atom_id res chain seq x y z
N MET A 1 -26.24 -11.89 14.50
CA MET A 1 -26.27 -11.55 13.32
C MET A 1 -25.04 -10.99 12.85
N THR A 2 -24.79 -11.18 11.71
CA THR A 2 -23.63 -10.77 11.20
C THR A 2 -23.74 -9.62 10.37
N GLU A 3 -22.91 -8.71 10.49
CA GLU A 3 -22.95 -7.67 9.65
C GLU A 3 -22.47 -8.02 8.38
N PRO A 4 -22.95 -7.51 7.35
CA PRO A 4 -22.45 -7.80 6.04
C PRO A 4 -21.06 -7.25 5.94
N ASP A 5 -20.25 -7.89 5.21
CA ASP A 5 -18.94 -7.42 5.00
C ASP A 5 -18.99 -6.11 4.31
N GLN A 6 -18.19 -5.19 4.72
CA GLN A 6 -18.13 -3.93 4.08
C GLN A 6 -17.02 -3.94 3.09
N PRO A 7 -17.23 -3.38 1.92
CA PRO A 7 -16.16 -3.37 0.92
C PRO A 7 -15.03 -2.47 1.34
N PRO A 8 -13.84 -2.74 0.89
CA PRO A 8 -12.72 -1.86 1.20
C PRO A 8 -12.95 -0.48 0.63
N VAL A 9 -12.44 0.50 1.32
CA VAL A 9 -12.62 1.88 0.92
C VAL A 9 -11.29 2.40 0.42
N GLU A 10 -11.29 2.95 -0.77
CA GLU A 10 -10.04 3.47 -1.30
C GLU A 10 -9.79 4.85 -0.72
N ILE A 11 -8.57 5.09 -0.28
CA ILE A 11 -8.17 6.33 0.30
C ILE A 11 -7.16 6.98 -0.62
N PRO A 12 -7.36 8.21 -1.01
CA PRO A 12 -6.37 8.86 -1.88
C PRO A 12 -5.05 9.00 -1.13
N TRP A 13 -3.96 8.74 -1.82
CA TRP A 13 -2.67 8.81 -1.16
C TRP A 13 -2.40 10.21 -0.64
N SER A 14 -2.94 11.21 -1.31
CA SER A 14 -2.71 12.58 -0.90
C SER A 14 -3.45 12.96 0.36
N ALA A 15 -4.37 12.11 0.82
CA ALA A 15 -5.06 12.38 2.05
C ALA A 15 -4.23 12.01 3.27
N LEU A 16 -3.12 11.32 3.08
CA LEU A 16 -2.29 10.94 4.19
C LEU A 16 -1.11 11.88 4.33
N SER A 17 -0.63 12.05 5.54
CA SER A 17 0.58 12.83 5.73
C SER A 17 1.74 12.07 5.13
N ASP A 18 2.84 12.76 4.90
CA ASP A 18 3.99 12.09 4.31
C ASP A 18 4.46 10.95 5.17
N GLY A 19 4.47 11.12 6.48
CA GLY A 19 4.93 10.06 7.36
C GLY A 19 3.97 8.88 7.36
N ALA A 20 2.67 9.16 7.35
CA ALA A 20 1.70 8.09 7.34
C ALA A 20 1.76 7.33 6.02
N LEU A 21 1.90 8.04 4.92
CA LEU A 21 1.98 7.41 3.63
C LEU A 21 3.20 6.52 3.55
N ARG A 22 4.34 7.03 4.00
CA ARG A 22 5.53 6.23 3.95
C ARG A 22 5.40 5.00 4.82
N GLY A 23 4.79 5.12 5.99
CA GLY A 23 4.60 3.97 6.86
C GLY A 23 3.74 2.89 6.22
N VAL A 24 2.68 3.29 5.52
CA VAL A 24 1.83 2.33 4.86
C VAL A 24 2.60 1.63 3.74
N VAL A 25 3.39 2.37 2.99
CA VAL A 25 4.15 1.78 1.90
C VAL A 25 5.23 0.85 2.43
N GLU A 26 5.91 1.25 3.50
CA GLU A 26 6.94 0.41 4.06
C GLU A 26 6.35 -0.89 4.59
N ALA A 27 5.21 -0.82 5.24
CA ALA A 27 4.58 -2.01 5.76
C ALA A 27 4.16 -2.94 4.61
N PHE A 28 3.68 -2.36 3.51
CA PHE A 28 3.30 -3.15 2.37
C PHE A 28 4.51 -3.88 1.79
N VAL A 29 5.62 -3.18 1.63
CA VAL A 29 6.81 -3.79 1.06
C VAL A 29 7.35 -4.88 1.96
N LEU A 30 7.31 -4.66 3.26
CA LEU A 30 7.77 -5.68 4.19
C LEU A 30 6.88 -6.91 4.14
N ARG A 31 5.59 -6.70 3.98
CA ARG A 31 4.68 -7.82 3.97
C ARG A 31 4.78 -8.62 2.72
N GLU A 32 5.26 -8.03 1.62
CA GLU A 32 5.42 -8.76 0.40
C GLU A 32 6.44 -9.87 0.57
N GLY A 33 7.25 -9.80 1.59
CA GLY A 33 8.16 -10.89 1.84
C GLY A 33 9.28 -11.00 0.86
N THR A 34 9.61 -9.94 0.20
CA THR A 34 10.67 -9.98 -0.76
C THR A 34 11.99 -10.19 -0.09
N ASP A 35 12.81 -10.96 -0.71
CA ASP A 35 14.12 -11.23 -0.18
C ASP A 35 15.05 -10.11 -0.54
N TYR A 36 15.53 -9.37 0.42
CA TYR A 36 16.42 -8.30 0.14
C TYR A 36 17.87 -8.63 0.45
N GLY A 37 18.15 -9.87 0.68
CA GLY A 37 19.47 -10.23 1.13
C GLY A 37 20.55 -9.90 0.20
N GLU A 38 20.31 -9.96 -1.09
CA GLU A 38 21.33 -9.73 -2.00
C GLU A 38 21.49 -8.32 -2.41
N VAL A 39 20.48 -7.52 -2.41
CA VAL A 39 20.58 -6.20 -2.90
C VAL A 39 20.13 -5.28 -1.84
N GLU A 40 21.04 -4.64 -1.15
CA GLU A 40 20.69 -3.88 -0.09
C GLU A 40 19.87 -2.72 -0.39
N ALA A 41 19.90 -2.15 -1.52
CA ALA A 41 19.10 -1.02 -1.85
C ALA A 41 17.71 -1.38 -2.16
N SER A 42 17.39 -2.65 -2.18
CA SER A 42 16.09 -3.07 -2.61
C SER A 42 14.93 -2.54 -1.83
N PHE A 43 15.04 -2.49 -0.53
CA PHE A 43 13.89 -2.04 0.26
C PHE A 43 13.58 -0.59 -0.07
N ALA A 44 14.55 0.28 -0.04
CA ALA A 44 14.32 1.67 -0.34
C ALA A 44 13.84 1.87 -1.77
N THR A 45 14.38 1.10 -2.69
CA THR A 45 13.98 1.20 -4.08
C THR A 45 12.53 0.78 -4.25
N LYS A 46 12.13 -0.30 -3.58
CA LYS A 46 10.77 -0.74 -3.69
C LYS A 46 9.83 0.27 -3.08
N VAL A 47 10.19 0.88 -1.97
CA VAL A 47 9.35 1.88 -1.36
C VAL A 47 9.15 3.04 -2.33
N GLN A 48 10.23 3.47 -3.00
CA GLN A 48 10.11 4.55 -3.94
C GLN A 48 9.26 4.16 -5.14
N GLN A 49 9.37 2.94 -5.59
CA GLN A 49 8.59 2.48 -6.72
C GLN A 49 7.11 2.50 -6.39
N VAL A 50 6.75 2.03 -5.19
CA VAL A 50 5.36 1.99 -4.80
C VAL A 50 4.82 3.41 -4.64
N LEU A 51 5.62 4.31 -4.08
CA LEU A 51 5.20 5.69 -3.97
C LEU A 51 4.92 6.29 -5.34
N ARG A 52 5.77 6.01 -6.31
CA ARG A 52 5.53 6.49 -7.63
C ARG A 52 4.31 5.89 -8.24
N GLN A 53 4.05 4.62 -8.01
CA GLN A 53 2.87 3.98 -8.53
C GLN A 53 1.63 4.61 -7.95
N LEU A 54 1.66 4.98 -6.67
CA LEU A 54 0.52 5.65 -6.08
C LEU A 54 0.31 7.01 -6.72
N GLU A 55 1.38 7.74 -6.95
CA GLU A 55 1.25 9.05 -7.56
C GLU A 55 0.75 8.98 -8.98
N ARG A 56 1.05 7.92 -9.68
CA ARG A 56 0.62 7.78 -11.04
C ARG A 56 -0.74 7.14 -11.19
N GLY A 57 -1.34 6.73 -10.09
CA GLY A 57 -2.61 6.05 -10.16
C GLY A 57 -2.52 4.59 -10.52
N GLU A 58 -1.32 4.02 -10.49
CA GLU A 58 -1.13 2.62 -10.80
C GLU A 58 -1.29 1.76 -9.58
N ALA A 59 -1.41 2.35 -8.41
CA ALA A 59 -1.66 1.63 -7.18
C ALA A 59 -2.61 2.47 -6.36
N GLY A 60 -3.31 1.86 -5.46
CA GLY A 60 -4.22 2.58 -4.58
C GLY A 60 -4.11 2.07 -3.17
N ILE A 61 -4.50 2.89 -2.22
CA ILE A 61 -4.51 2.53 -0.82
C ILE A 61 -5.92 2.20 -0.46
N VAL A 62 -6.15 1.08 0.19
CA VAL A 62 -7.48 0.69 0.61
C VAL A 62 -7.52 0.41 2.08
N PHE A 63 -8.62 0.77 2.70
CA PHE A 63 -8.82 0.50 4.11
C PHE A 63 -9.92 -0.54 4.20
N ASP A 64 -9.66 -1.59 4.95
CA ASP A 64 -10.63 -2.65 5.14
C ASP A 64 -11.29 -2.43 6.49
N PRO A 65 -12.54 -1.99 6.52
CA PRO A 65 -13.17 -1.73 7.80
C PRO A 65 -13.44 -2.99 8.62
N ASN A 66 -13.49 -4.14 7.98
CA ASN A 66 -13.73 -5.36 8.72
C ASN A 66 -12.54 -5.72 9.60
N SER A 67 -11.35 -5.59 9.10
CA SER A 67 -10.17 -5.91 9.88
C SER A 67 -9.47 -4.66 10.36
N GLU A 68 -9.94 -3.49 9.94
CA GLU A 68 -9.34 -2.24 10.32
C GLU A 68 -7.88 -2.19 9.91
N THR A 69 -7.61 -2.64 8.71
CA THR A 69 -6.25 -2.63 8.20
C THR A 69 -6.18 -1.83 6.94
N VAL A 70 -5.00 -1.35 6.63
CA VAL A 70 -4.75 -0.58 5.44
C VAL A 70 -3.83 -1.37 4.55
N ASP A 71 -4.12 -1.39 3.28
CA ASP A 71 -3.31 -2.16 2.37
C ASP A 71 -3.14 -1.40 1.07
N ILE A 72 -2.33 -1.91 0.18
CA ILE A 72 -2.10 -1.29 -1.11
C ILE A 72 -2.44 -2.30 -2.17
N VAL A 73 -3.19 -1.87 -3.17
CA VAL A 73 -3.53 -2.75 -4.28
C VAL A 73 -2.97 -2.17 -5.54
N LEU A 74 -2.49 -3.00 -6.42
CA LEU A 74 -1.97 -2.55 -7.68
C LEU A 74 -3.09 -2.53 -8.68
N LYS A 75 -3.18 -1.44 -9.43
CA LYS A 75 -4.22 -1.32 -10.41
C LYS A 75 -3.62 -1.53 -11.76
N ARG A 76 -4.18 -2.48 -12.53
CA ARG A 76 -3.66 -2.74 -13.81
C ARG A 76 -4.31 -1.84 -14.76
N ARG A 77 -3.55 -1.26 -15.65
CA ARG A 77 -4.12 -0.45 -16.68
C ARG A 77 -4.12 -1.26 -17.88
N LEU A 78 -5.18 -1.37 -18.53
CA LEU A 78 -5.24 -2.18 -19.73
C LEU A 78 -5.17 -1.34 -20.98
#